data_600495dbd6a8c71663b04d5f0554a362
#
_entry.id   600495dbd6a8c71663b04d5f0554a362
#
_cell.length_a   1.000
_cell.length_b   1.000
_cell.length_c   1.000
_cell.angle_alpha   90.00
_cell.angle_beta   90.00
_cell.angle_gamma   90.00
#
_symmetry.space_group_name_H-M   'P 1'
#
loop_
_entity.id
_entity.type
_entity.pdbx_description
1 polymer ?
#
loop_
_entity_poly.entity_id
_entity_poly.type
_entity_poly.pdbx_seq_one_letter_code
_entity_poly.pdbx_strand_id
1 'polypeptide(L)'
;MRGRRFLTLAAVATALTAGTSAFAAEPRAVIELFTSQGCSSCPPADKLLGDLAKDPKVIPLSLAIDTWDYLGWKDTLAVPGHAKRQKAYSHMRGDHEGVYTPQAVINGSLQALGSDRAAIERAITDSHKQNAATLSVPLSLTLDHGRLNVSAPAEATKGTNAEAWLCPVSKSVAVTIARGENSGNTFTYHNVVRRWVKLGVWNGTATSWSIPLAEFKSEGVDAVAVILQSGVASAPGPMIGAAYLSLDEAATAQSIKR
;
A
#
# COMPACT_ATOMS: atom_id res chain seq x y z
N MET A 1 -52.79 51.71 31.72
CA MET A 1 -52.57 50.79 30.59
C MET A 1 -51.08 50.45 30.49
N ARG A 2 -50.69 49.26 30.95
CA ARG A 2 -49.28 48.82 30.96
C ARG A 2 -49.06 47.79 29.85
N GLY A 3 -48.35 48.18 28.77
CA GLY A 3 -48.04 47.32 27.66
C GLY A 3 -46.90 46.34 28.03
N ARG A 4 -47.17 45.02 27.96
CA ARG A 4 -46.20 43.94 28.12
C ARG A 4 -45.52 43.72 26.76
N ARG A 5 -44.17 44.00 26.69
CA ARG A 5 -43.36 43.62 25.53
C ARG A 5 -42.92 42.15 25.71
N PHE A 6 -43.34 41.28 24.78
CA PHE A 6 -42.83 39.92 24.71
C PHE A 6 -41.52 39.95 23.92
N LEU A 7 -40.44 39.54 24.57
CA LEU A 7 -39.17 39.22 23.89
C LEU A 7 -39.27 37.76 23.40
N THR A 8 -39.26 37.58 22.12
CA THR A 8 -39.08 36.25 21.50
C THR A 8 -37.58 35.97 21.40
N LEU A 9 -37.09 34.99 22.20
CA LEU A 9 -35.74 34.42 22.01
C LEU A 9 -35.78 33.47 20.83
N ALA A 10 -35.07 33.79 19.76
CA ALA A 10 -34.79 32.86 18.65
C ALA A 10 -33.57 31.99 19.06
N ALA A 11 -33.85 30.69 19.28
CA ALA A 11 -32.79 29.72 19.51
C ALA A 11 -32.14 29.34 18.15
N VAL A 12 -30.90 29.71 17.94
CA VAL A 12 -30.08 29.27 16.80
C VAL A 12 -29.56 27.87 17.12
N ALA A 13 -30.15 26.86 16.49
CA ALA A 13 -29.64 25.49 16.56
C ALA A 13 -28.43 25.36 15.62
N THR A 14 -27.23 25.31 16.18
CA THR A 14 -26.01 24.98 15.45
C THR A 14 -25.99 23.48 15.21
N ALA A 15 -26.28 23.06 13.99
CA ALA A 15 -26.12 21.66 13.55
C ALA A 15 -24.63 21.34 13.43
N LEU A 16 -24.08 20.58 14.38
CA LEU A 16 -22.79 19.94 14.22
C LEU A 16 -22.92 18.85 13.16
N THR A 17 -22.42 19.11 11.95
CA THR A 17 -22.23 18.08 10.94
C THR A 17 -21.03 17.23 11.36
N ALA A 18 -21.28 16.11 12.01
CA ALA A 18 -20.28 15.06 12.22
C ALA A 18 -19.89 14.50 10.84
N GLY A 19 -18.72 14.88 10.36
CA GLY A 19 -18.14 14.30 9.16
C GLY A 19 -17.87 12.81 9.42
N THR A 20 -18.61 11.93 8.74
CA THR A 20 -18.31 10.50 8.73
C THR A 20 -16.99 10.27 8.04
N SER A 21 -15.91 10.07 8.80
CA SER A 21 -14.68 9.51 8.28
C SER A 21 -14.98 8.08 7.85
N ALA A 22 -14.96 7.82 6.55
CA ALA A 22 -14.97 6.45 6.07
C ALA A 22 -13.62 5.84 6.42
N PHE A 23 -13.57 5.06 7.51
CA PHE A 23 -12.42 4.20 7.76
C PHE A 23 -12.38 3.16 6.64
N ALA A 24 -11.27 3.13 5.89
CA ALA A 24 -10.98 1.99 5.03
C ALA A 24 -10.98 0.73 5.92
N ALA A 25 -11.52 -0.38 5.43
CA ALA A 25 -11.50 -1.64 6.18
C ALA A 25 -10.03 -1.96 6.55
N GLU A 26 -9.79 -2.34 7.81
CA GLU A 26 -8.44 -2.73 8.24
C GLU A 26 -7.95 -3.87 7.36
N PRO A 27 -6.79 -3.73 6.70
CA PRO A 27 -6.29 -4.76 5.81
C PRO A 27 -5.86 -6.00 6.62
N ARG A 28 -6.19 -7.17 6.10
CA ARG A 28 -5.69 -8.45 6.65
C ARG A 28 -4.31 -8.82 6.13
N ALA A 29 -3.90 -8.23 5.00
CA ALA A 29 -2.60 -8.50 4.39
C ALA A 29 -2.11 -7.37 3.49
N VAL A 30 -0.80 -7.18 3.50
CA VAL A 30 -0.03 -6.54 2.44
C VAL A 30 0.80 -7.62 1.75
N ILE A 31 0.73 -7.70 0.43
CA ILE A 31 1.47 -8.67 -0.39
C ILE A 31 2.34 -7.90 -1.37
N GLU A 32 3.64 -8.01 -1.24
CA GLU A 32 4.61 -7.44 -2.19
C GLU A 32 5.07 -8.55 -3.14
N LEU A 33 4.62 -8.50 -4.40
CA LEU A 33 5.04 -9.44 -5.44
C LEU A 33 6.25 -8.89 -6.19
N PHE A 34 7.40 -9.51 -6.01
CA PHE A 34 8.58 -9.27 -6.82
C PHE A 34 8.48 -10.09 -8.12
N THR A 35 8.29 -9.39 -9.22
CA THR A 35 8.00 -9.94 -10.54
C THR A 35 8.85 -9.29 -11.62
N SER A 36 8.87 -9.81 -12.84
CA SER A 36 9.51 -9.18 -13.98
C SER A 36 8.87 -9.59 -15.29
N GLN A 37 8.79 -8.65 -16.22
CA GLN A 37 8.36 -8.89 -17.61
C GLN A 37 9.26 -9.89 -18.34
N GLY A 38 10.56 -9.98 -17.95
CA GLY A 38 11.52 -10.94 -18.50
C GLY A 38 11.43 -12.36 -17.93
N CYS A 39 10.63 -12.57 -16.89
CA CYS A 39 10.54 -13.84 -16.16
C CYS A 39 9.38 -14.70 -16.72
N SER A 40 9.66 -15.85 -17.34
CA SER A 40 8.65 -16.72 -17.94
C SER A 40 7.72 -17.41 -16.95
N SER A 41 8.13 -17.57 -15.68
CA SER A 41 7.30 -18.13 -14.61
C SER A 41 6.46 -17.10 -13.86
N CYS A 42 6.60 -15.79 -14.16
CA CYS A 42 5.94 -14.70 -13.43
C CYS A 42 4.46 -14.47 -13.83
N PRO A 43 4.01 -14.65 -15.09
CA PRO A 43 2.65 -14.29 -15.49
C PRO A 43 1.52 -14.92 -14.65
N PRO A 44 1.61 -16.20 -14.20
CA PRO A 44 0.59 -16.74 -13.29
C PRO A 44 0.50 -16.02 -11.95
N ALA A 45 1.63 -15.51 -11.42
CA ALA A 45 1.66 -14.74 -10.18
C ALA A 45 1.08 -13.33 -10.37
N ASP A 46 1.38 -12.67 -11.49
CA ASP A 46 0.82 -11.36 -11.82
C ASP A 46 -0.71 -11.43 -11.95
N LYS A 47 -1.22 -12.50 -12.59
CA LYS A 47 -2.66 -12.76 -12.67
C LYS A 47 -3.26 -13.00 -11.28
N LEU A 48 -2.61 -13.81 -10.45
CA LEU A 48 -3.06 -14.08 -9.08
C LEU A 48 -3.10 -12.81 -8.24
N LEU A 49 -2.10 -11.91 -8.38
CA LEU A 49 -2.09 -10.62 -7.71
C LEU A 49 -3.31 -9.78 -8.09
N GLY A 50 -3.70 -9.77 -9.37
CA GLY A 50 -4.91 -9.10 -9.84
C GLY A 50 -6.19 -9.71 -9.25
N ASP A 51 -6.23 -11.02 -9.02
CA ASP A 51 -7.36 -11.67 -8.35
C ASP A 51 -7.42 -11.33 -6.85
N LEU A 52 -6.26 -11.21 -6.19
CA LEU A 52 -6.15 -10.80 -4.79
C LEU A 52 -6.54 -9.33 -4.60
N ALA A 53 -6.34 -8.47 -5.60
CA ALA A 53 -6.73 -7.07 -5.58
C ALA A 53 -8.27 -6.85 -5.52
N LYS A 54 -9.06 -7.89 -5.76
CA LYS A 54 -10.53 -7.85 -5.64
C LYS A 54 -11.01 -7.98 -4.19
N ASP A 55 -10.15 -8.46 -3.28
CA ASP A 55 -10.44 -8.50 -1.84
C ASP A 55 -10.08 -7.14 -1.21
N PRO A 56 -11.07 -6.36 -0.72
CA PRO A 56 -10.82 -5.03 -0.15
C PRO A 56 -9.97 -5.07 1.14
N LYS A 57 -9.79 -6.25 1.73
CA LYS A 57 -8.93 -6.45 2.91
C LYS A 57 -7.50 -6.85 2.56
N VAL A 58 -7.16 -6.95 1.29
CA VAL A 58 -5.80 -7.24 0.83
C VAL A 58 -5.24 -6.05 0.08
N ILE A 59 -4.04 -5.65 0.40
CA ILE A 59 -3.27 -4.64 -0.33
C ILE A 59 -2.16 -5.36 -1.11
N PRO A 60 -2.44 -5.83 -2.34
CA PRO A 60 -1.43 -6.44 -3.17
C PRO A 60 -0.68 -5.36 -3.93
N LEU A 61 0.65 -5.45 -3.96
CA LEU A 61 1.56 -4.50 -4.61
C LEU A 61 2.47 -5.23 -5.57
N SER A 62 2.49 -4.83 -6.84
CA SER A 62 3.42 -5.34 -7.83
C SER A 62 4.71 -4.52 -7.80
N LEU A 63 5.83 -5.19 -7.56
CA LEU A 63 7.17 -4.64 -7.49
C LEU A 63 8.04 -5.23 -8.61
N ALA A 64 7.96 -4.64 -9.79
CA ALA A 64 8.75 -5.08 -10.93
C ALA A 64 10.24 -4.83 -10.68
N ILE A 65 11.08 -5.83 -10.99
CA ILE A 65 12.54 -5.80 -10.83
C ILE A 65 13.25 -5.96 -12.17
N ASP A 66 14.44 -5.39 -12.29
CA ASP A 66 15.29 -5.35 -13.49
C ASP A 66 16.25 -6.53 -13.63
N THR A 67 16.17 -7.51 -12.73
CA THR A 67 17.13 -8.62 -12.65
C THR A 67 17.19 -9.47 -13.93
N TRP A 68 16.12 -9.51 -14.72
CA TRP A 68 16.00 -10.31 -15.95
C TRP A 68 16.19 -9.51 -17.25
N ASP A 69 16.52 -8.22 -17.17
CA ASP A 69 16.67 -7.36 -18.36
C ASP A 69 17.75 -7.84 -19.33
N TYR A 70 18.75 -8.58 -18.82
CA TYR A 70 19.80 -9.20 -19.64
C TYR A 70 19.30 -10.27 -20.64
N LEU A 71 18.05 -10.78 -20.47
CA LEU A 71 17.42 -11.72 -21.41
C LEU A 71 16.86 -11.05 -22.69
N GLY A 72 17.16 -9.77 -22.89
CA GLY A 72 16.88 -9.05 -24.13
C GLY A 72 15.58 -8.21 -24.12
N TRP A 73 14.92 -8.11 -22.98
CA TRP A 73 13.79 -7.21 -22.74
C TRP A 73 14.02 -6.37 -21.48
N LYS A 74 13.99 -5.06 -21.61
CA LYS A 74 14.06 -4.16 -20.47
C LYS A 74 12.67 -4.00 -19.86
N ASP A 75 12.51 -4.39 -18.61
CA ASP A 75 11.24 -4.24 -17.90
C ASP A 75 10.86 -2.76 -17.74
N THR A 76 9.74 -2.38 -18.35
CA THR A 76 9.28 -0.98 -18.43
C THR A 76 8.66 -0.48 -17.13
N LEU A 77 8.37 -1.39 -16.19
CA LEU A 77 7.80 -1.09 -14.89
C LEU A 77 8.80 -1.23 -13.74
N ALA A 78 10.02 -1.74 -14.04
CA ALA A 78 11.04 -1.98 -13.03
C ALA A 78 11.51 -0.68 -12.37
N VAL A 79 11.63 -0.73 -11.05
CA VAL A 79 12.21 0.33 -10.23
C VAL A 79 13.45 -0.22 -9.52
N PRO A 80 14.64 0.38 -9.69
CA PRO A 80 15.91 -0.17 -9.15
C PRO A 80 15.88 -0.43 -7.64
N GLY A 81 15.03 0.30 -6.89
CA GLY A 81 14.82 0.10 -5.45
C GLY A 81 14.14 -1.22 -5.09
N HIS A 82 13.36 -1.81 -6.01
CA HIS A 82 12.59 -3.03 -5.73
C HIS A 82 13.51 -4.25 -5.55
N ALA A 83 14.50 -4.45 -6.42
CA ALA A 83 15.47 -5.52 -6.25
C ALA A 83 16.32 -5.37 -4.96
N LYS A 84 16.63 -4.13 -4.56
CA LYS A 84 17.30 -3.86 -3.27
C LYS A 84 16.39 -4.23 -2.08
N ARG A 85 15.11 -3.88 -2.14
CA ARG A 85 14.12 -4.23 -1.12
C ARG A 85 13.94 -5.74 -0.99
N GLN A 86 13.87 -6.45 -2.11
CA GLN A 86 13.80 -7.92 -2.13
C GLN A 86 15.01 -8.55 -1.43
N LYS A 87 16.23 -8.08 -1.76
CA LYS A 87 17.47 -8.55 -1.12
C LYS A 87 17.50 -8.24 0.38
N ALA A 88 17.01 -7.06 0.79
CA ALA A 88 16.93 -6.70 2.20
C ALA A 88 16.01 -7.65 2.97
N TYR A 89 14.85 -8.03 2.42
CA TYR A 89 13.98 -9.04 3.02
C TYR A 89 14.65 -10.41 3.15
N SER A 90 15.31 -10.89 2.09
CA SER A 90 16.05 -12.17 2.12
C SER A 90 17.13 -12.16 3.20
N HIS A 91 17.88 -11.06 3.30
CA HIS A 91 18.91 -10.91 4.33
C HIS A 91 18.32 -10.93 5.75
N MET A 92 17.19 -10.26 5.98
CA MET A 92 16.55 -10.19 7.30
C MET A 92 15.95 -11.52 7.74
N ARG A 93 15.43 -12.32 6.80
CA ARG A 93 14.91 -13.66 7.12
C ARG A 93 16.01 -14.65 7.50
N GLY A 94 17.25 -14.43 7.00
CA GLY A 94 18.37 -15.36 7.23
C GLY A 94 18.12 -16.76 6.64
N ASP A 95 17.11 -16.90 5.77
CA ASP A 95 16.87 -18.13 5.05
C ASP A 95 17.87 -18.28 3.91
N HIS A 96 18.19 -19.52 3.54
CA HIS A 96 19.10 -19.82 2.44
C HIS A 96 18.40 -19.81 1.07
N GLU A 97 17.10 -19.50 1.02
CA GLU A 97 16.32 -19.51 -0.22
C GLU A 97 16.67 -18.34 -1.15
N GLY A 98 17.23 -17.26 -0.59
CA GLY A 98 17.70 -16.11 -1.37
C GLY A 98 16.57 -15.29 -1.98
N VAL A 99 16.82 -14.75 -3.19
CA VAL A 99 15.87 -14.01 -4.00
C VAL A 99 15.54 -14.79 -5.27
N TYR A 100 14.26 -14.83 -5.62
CA TYR A 100 13.75 -15.48 -6.84
C TYR A 100 12.54 -14.73 -7.38
N THR A 101 12.07 -15.06 -8.56
CA THR A 101 10.81 -14.56 -9.12
C THR A 101 10.00 -15.72 -9.69
N PRO A 102 8.66 -15.65 -9.53
CA PRO A 102 7.90 -14.66 -8.78
C PRO A 102 7.95 -14.94 -7.25
N GLN A 103 8.36 -13.96 -6.45
CA GLN A 103 8.40 -14.07 -4.98
C GLN A 103 7.39 -13.13 -4.35
N ALA A 104 6.49 -13.65 -3.52
CA ALA A 104 5.61 -12.85 -2.69
C ALA A 104 6.20 -12.69 -1.28
N VAL A 105 6.28 -11.47 -0.77
CA VAL A 105 6.56 -11.17 0.64
C VAL A 105 5.27 -10.71 1.30
N ILE A 106 4.91 -11.37 2.39
CA ILE A 106 3.65 -11.18 3.08
C ILE A 106 3.90 -10.44 4.40
N ASN A 107 3.20 -9.31 4.57
CA ASN A 107 3.26 -8.45 5.76
C ASN A 107 4.69 -8.11 6.19
N GLY A 108 5.64 -8.07 5.23
CA GLY A 108 7.05 -7.74 5.47
C GLY A 108 7.85 -8.81 6.23
N SER A 109 7.31 -10.01 6.48
CA SER A 109 7.94 -11.01 7.33
C SER A 109 8.08 -12.39 6.70
N LEU A 110 7.07 -12.89 6.02
CA LEU A 110 7.05 -14.22 5.42
C LEU A 110 7.11 -14.16 3.91
N GLN A 111 7.52 -15.26 3.28
CA GLN A 111 7.55 -15.37 1.83
C GLN A 111 6.79 -16.59 1.33
N ALA A 112 6.39 -16.53 0.06
CA ALA A 112 5.79 -17.63 -0.66
C ALA A 112 6.12 -17.53 -2.15
N LEU A 113 6.00 -18.65 -2.89
CA LEU A 113 5.98 -18.60 -4.34
C LEU A 113 4.78 -17.75 -4.79
N GLY A 114 5.04 -16.70 -5.58
CA GLY A 114 4.04 -15.70 -5.95
C GLY A 114 2.82 -16.26 -6.70
N SER A 115 2.95 -17.43 -7.34
CA SER A 115 1.87 -18.13 -8.04
C SER A 115 1.11 -19.15 -7.17
N ASP A 116 1.55 -19.42 -5.93
CA ASP A 116 0.88 -20.36 -5.02
C ASP A 116 -0.08 -19.63 -4.06
N ARG A 117 -1.36 -19.56 -4.45
CA ARG A 117 -2.41 -18.96 -3.62
C ARG A 117 -2.50 -19.59 -2.23
N ALA A 118 -2.38 -20.92 -2.12
CA ALA A 118 -2.52 -21.61 -0.86
C ALA A 118 -1.34 -21.30 0.09
N ALA A 119 -0.12 -21.20 -0.45
CA ALA A 119 1.05 -20.78 0.32
C ALA A 119 0.93 -19.32 0.79
N ILE A 120 0.44 -18.42 -0.07
CA ILE A 120 0.18 -17.02 0.29
C ILE A 120 -0.85 -16.93 1.43
N GLU A 121 -1.99 -17.62 1.34
CA GLU A 121 -3.02 -17.58 2.39
C GLU A 121 -2.53 -18.19 3.72
N ARG A 122 -1.71 -19.25 3.67
CA ARG A 122 -1.04 -19.76 4.87
C ARG A 122 -0.10 -18.71 5.47
N ALA A 123 0.73 -18.09 4.65
CA ALA A 123 1.67 -17.05 5.10
C ALA A 123 0.95 -15.82 5.70
N ILE A 124 -0.22 -15.42 5.17
CA ILE A 124 -1.05 -14.38 5.78
C ILE A 124 -1.45 -14.80 7.20
N THR A 125 -2.01 -16.00 7.35
CA THR A 125 -2.45 -16.51 8.65
C THR A 125 -1.28 -16.62 9.65
N ASP A 126 -0.15 -17.13 9.19
CA ASP A 126 1.01 -17.40 10.05
C ASP A 126 1.74 -16.11 10.45
N SER A 127 1.75 -15.08 9.59
CA SER A 127 2.34 -13.78 9.94
C SER A 127 1.63 -13.13 11.13
N HIS A 128 0.30 -13.23 11.22
CA HIS A 128 -0.47 -12.73 12.37
C HIS A 128 -0.25 -13.59 13.64
N LYS A 129 -0.12 -14.92 13.49
CA LYS A 129 0.19 -15.80 14.63
C LYS A 129 1.59 -15.54 15.20
N GLN A 130 2.58 -15.31 14.33
CA GLN A 130 3.95 -15.08 14.74
C GLN A 130 4.17 -13.71 15.38
N ASN A 131 3.40 -12.71 14.95
CA ASN A 131 3.53 -11.35 15.47
C ASN A 131 2.16 -10.67 15.58
N ALA A 132 1.67 -10.52 16.81
CA ALA A 132 0.40 -9.85 17.09
C ALA A 132 0.37 -8.36 16.66
N ALA A 133 1.54 -7.73 16.48
CA ALA A 133 1.61 -6.36 15.98
C ALA A 133 1.43 -6.26 14.44
N THR A 134 1.36 -7.39 13.72
CA THR A 134 1.14 -7.38 12.27
C THR A 134 -0.16 -6.68 11.93
N LEU A 135 -0.06 -5.55 11.19
CA LEU A 135 -1.16 -4.69 10.76
C LEU A 135 -2.13 -4.25 11.89
N SER A 136 -1.63 -4.16 13.14
CA SER A 136 -2.43 -3.79 14.32
C SER A 136 -2.65 -2.28 14.44
N VAL A 137 -1.84 -1.45 13.76
CA VAL A 137 -1.95 0.01 13.80
C VAL A 137 -2.87 0.49 12.69
N PRO A 138 -4.09 0.98 13.01
CA PRO A 138 -5.00 1.48 11.99
C PRO A 138 -4.48 2.80 11.42
N LEU A 139 -4.28 2.85 10.10
CA LEU A 139 -3.93 4.07 9.38
C LEU A 139 -5.17 4.69 8.75
N SER A 140 -5.31 6.02 8.85
CA SER A 140 -6.35 6.76 8.14
C SER A 140 -5.73 7.56 6.99
N LEU A 141 -6.34 7.45 5.80
CA LEU A 141 -5.98 8.22 4.61
C LEU A 141 -7.15 9.09 4.18
N THR A 142 -6.91 10.36 4.00
CA THR A 142 -7.90 11.29 3.42
C THR A 142 -7.23 12.18 2.38
N LEU A 143 -7.94 12.39 1.27
CA LEU A 143 -7.53 13.40 0.28
C LEU A 143 -8.38 14.64 0.52
N ASP A 144 -7.77 15.76 0.85
CA ASP A 144 -8.47 17.02 1.08
C ASP A 144 -7.67 18.21 0.57
N HIS A 145 -8.35 19.14 -0.12
CA HIS A 145 -7.75 20.35 -0.71
C HIS A 145 -6.44 20.09 -1.48
N GLY A 146 -6.39 19.00 -2.25
CA GLY A 146 -5.21 18.62 -3.04
C GLY A 146 -4.04 18.10 -2.21
N ARG A 147 -4.28 17.65 -0.99
CA ARG A 147 -3.30 17.05 -0.10
C ARG A 147 -3.77 15.68 0.38
N LEU A 148 -2.86 14.73 0.39
CA LEU A 148 -3.05 13.45 1.08
C LEU A 148 -2.67 13.66 2.56
N ASN A 149 -3.63 13.43 3.44
CA ASN A 149 -3.39 13.39 4.87
C ASN A 149 -3.37 11.95 5.34
N VAL A 150 -2.32 11.59 6.06
CA VAL A 150 -2.10 10.26 6.63
C VAL A 150 -2.04 10.42 8.13
N SER A 151 -2.76 9.62 8.90
CA SER A 151 -2.67 9.61 10.34
C SER A 151 -2.51 8.21 10.91
N ALA A 152 -1.64 8.10 11.91
CA ALA A 152 -1.45 6.92 12.75
C ALA A 152 -1.79 7.32 14.20
N PRO A 153 -2.58 6.51 14.94
CA PRO A 153 -2.92 6.78 16.32
C PRO A 153 -1.72 6.58 17.26
N ALA A 154 -1.89 6.96 18.51
CA ALA A 154 -0.97 6.51 19.55
C ALA A 154 -1.23 5.04 19.87
N GLU A 155 -0.15 4.29 20.09
CA GLU A 155 -0.22 2.92 20.60
C GLU A 155 0.23 2.85 22.06
N ALA A 156 -0.37 1.90 22.80
CA ALA A 156 -0.02 1.69 24.20
C ALA A 156 1.37 1.07 24.38
N THR A 157 1.91 0.39 23.38
CA THR A 157 3.21 -0.28 23.42
C THR A 157 4.32 0.72 23.14
N LYS A 158 4.95 1.22 24.20
CA LYS A 158 6.12 2.11 24.09
C LYS A 158 7.30 1.39 23.48
N GLY A 159 7.98 2.05 22.53
CA GLY A 159 9.26 1.58 21.98
C GLY A 159 9.19 0.98 20.56
N THR A 160 8.03 0.94 19.95
CA THR A 160 7.90 0.53 18.55
C THR A 160 8.29 1.69 17.64
N ASN A 161 9.44 1.60 16.99
CA ASN A 161 9.82 2.52 15.92
C ASN A 161 9.50 1.89 14.56
N ALA A 162 8.82 2.63 13.71
CA ALA A 162 8.49 2.21 12.36
C ALA A 162 8.69 3.35 11.36
N GLU A 163 9.08 3.01 10.14
CA GLU A 163 9.12 3.96 9.04
C GLU A 163 7.76 3.98 8.33
N ALA A 164 7.24 5.19 8.09
CA ALA A 164 6.05 5.39 7.28
C ALA A 164 6.44 5.65 5.83
N TRP A 165 5.90 4.86 4.92
CA TRP A 165 6.18 4.90 3.50
C TRP A 165 4.91 5.11 2.69
N LEU A 166 4.95 6.05 1.74
CA LEU A 166 3.93 6.26 0.71
C LEU A 166 4.39 5.60 -0.58
N CYS A 167 3.53 4.78 -1.15
CA CYS A 167 3.72 4.11 -2.43
C CYS A 167 2.67 4.62 -3.41
N PRO A 168 2.99 5.53 -4.34
CA PRO A 168 2.15 5.84 -5.49
C PRO A 168 1.98 4.59 -6.36
N VAL A 169 0.73 4.30 -6.75
CA VAL A 169 0.35 3.04 -7.39
C VAL A 169 -0.42 3.32 -8.68
N SER A 170 -0.11 2.53 -9.72
CA SER A 170 -0.96 2.36 -10.90
C SER A 170 -1.81 1.12 -10.72
N LYS A 171 -3.15 1.25 -10.65
CA LYS A 171 -4.06 0.13 -10.38
C LYS A 171 -3.99 -0.95 -11.46
N SER A 172 -3.79 -0.54 -12.72
CA SER A 172 -3.74 -1.48 -13.85
C SER A 172 -2.87 -0.92 -14.96
N VAL A 173 -1.90 -1.72 -15.42
CA VAL A 173 -1.00 -1.36 -16.52
C VAL A 173 -0.89 -2.55 -17.48
N ALA A 174 -1.34 -2.39 -18.73
CA ALA A 174 -1.15 -3.39 -19.76
C ALA A 174 0.18 -3.14 -20.47
N VAL A 175 0.99 -4.18 -20.65
CA VAL A 175 2.27 -4.12 -21.36
C VAL A 175 2.35 -5.24 -22.38
N THR A 176 2.64 -4.89 -23.63
CA THR A 176 2.99 -5.85 -24.70
C THR A 176 4.50 -6.04 -24.71
N ILE A 177 4.96 -7.28 -24.50
CA ILE A 177 6.37 -7.62 -24.41
C ILE A 177 6.88 -7.97 -25.80
N ALA A 178 7.83 -7.20 -26.32
CA ALA A 178 8.30 -7.35 -27.70
C ALA A 178 9.47 -8.33 -27.85
N ARG A 179 10.18 -8.68 -26.77
CA ARG A 179 11.39 -9.53 -26.80
C ARG A 179 11.50 -10.37 -25.53
N GLY A 180 12.45 -11.31 -25.51
CA GLY A 180 12.69 -12.20 -24.37
C GLY A 180 11.71 -13.37 -24.31
N GLU A 181 11.70 -14.08 -23.20
CA GLU A 181 10.93 -15.32 -23.02
C GLU A 181 9.41 -15.12 -23.11
N ASN A 182 8.91 -13.94 -22.78
CA ASN A 182 7.48 -13.57 -22.81
C ASN A 182 7.10 -12.82 -24.11
N SER A 183 7.95 -12.82 -25.13
CA SER A 183 7.72 -12.09 -26.39
C SER A 183 6.39 -12.42 -27.06
N GLY A 184 5.74 -11.39 -27.60
CA GLY A 184 4.44 -11.49 -28.29
C GLY A 184 3.22 -11.50 -27.38
N ASN A 185 3.40 -11.58 -26.06
CA ASN A 185 2.30 -11.57 -25.09
C ASN A 185 2.03 -10.17 -24.56
N THR A 186 0.76 -9.92 -24.20
CA THR A 186 0.33 -8.74 -23.45
C THR A 186 -0.15 -9.18 -22.09
N PHE A 187 0.45 -8.63 -21.03
CA PHE A 187 0.04 -8.89 -19.64
C PHE A 187 -0.48 -7.61 -18.97
N THR A 188 -1.44 -7.79 -18.07
CA THR A 188 -1.92 -6.72 -17.23
C THR A 188 -1.35 -6.85 -15.82
N TYR A 189 -0.59 -5.85 -15.40
CA TYR A 189 -0.03 -5.75 -14.06
C TYR A 189 -0.97 -4.93 -13.18
N HIS A 190 -1.16 -5.38 -11.95
CA HIS A 190 -2.08 -4.75 -10.99
C HIS A 190 -1.36 -4.13 -9.81
N ASN A 191 -1.82 -2.95 -9.38
CA ASN A 191 -1.26 -2.21 -8.25
C ASN A 191 0.26 -2.06 -8.34
N VAL A 192 0.72 -1.57 -9.49
CA VAL A 192 2.15 -1.37 -9.77
C VAL A 192 2.70 -0.21 -8.95
N VAL A 193 3.63 -0.49 -8.05
CA VAL A 193 4.32 0.53 -7.26
C VAL A 193 5.27 1.32 -8.15
N ARG A 194 5.07 2.64 -8.23
CA ARG A 194 5.86 3.52 -9.09
C ARG A 194 7.10 4.07 -8.40
N ARG A 195 7.05 4.24 -7.09
CA ARG A 195 8.18 4.67 -6.25
C ARG A 195 7.86 4.50 -4.76
N TRP A 196 8.86 4.70 -3.93
CA TRP A 196 8.76 4.74 -2.48
C TRP A 196 9.09 6.14 -1.98
N VAL A 197 8.22 6.74 -1.18
CA VAL A 197 8.40 8.06 -0.57
C VAL A 197 8.34 7.90 0.94
N LYS A 198 9.45 8.21 1.62
CA LYS A 198 9.49 8.16 3.09
C LYS A 198 8.73 9.36 3.65
N LEU A 199 7.70 9.12 4.44
CA LEU A 199 6.93 10.16 5.12
C LEU A 199 7.59 10.59 6.41
N GLY A 200 8.20 9.66 7.13
CA GLY A 200 8.85 9.90 8.40
C GLY A 200 8.97 8.66 9.25
N VAL A 201 9.16 8.86 10.54
CA VAL A 201 9.23 7.81 11.55
C VAL A 201 8.03 7.97 12.49
N TRP A 202 7.43 6.85 12.85
CA TRP A 202 6.43 6.75 13.89
C TRP A 202 7.03 6.03 15.10
N ASN A 203 6.88 6.60 16.28
CA ASN A 203 7.47 6.12 17.52
C ASN A 203 6.43 5.69 18.58
N GLY A 204 5.23 5.32 18.14
CA GLY A 204 4.13 4.96 19.03
C GLY A 204 3.28 6.14 19.50
N THR A 205 3.60 7.38 19.12
CA THR A 205 2.77 8.56 19.43
C THR A 205 1.83 8.87 18.25
N ALA A 206 0.68 9.49 18.53
CA ALA A 206 -0.20 9.96 17.47
C ALA A 206 0.55 10.90 16.54
N THR A 207 0.60 10.54 15.26
CA THR A 207 1.39 11.25 14.25
C THR A 207 0.55 11.45 12.99
N SER A 208 0.73 12.59 12.34
CA SER A 208 0.09 12.88 11.05
C SER A 208 1.12 13.44 10.07
N TRP A 209 0.98 13.04 8.80
CA TRP A 209 1.74 13.55 7.66
C TRP A 209 0.78 14.12 6.63
N SER A 210 1.16 15.23 6.00
CA SER A 210 0.35 15.85 4.95
C SER A 210 1.25 16.16 3.75
N ILE A 211 0.93 15.56 2.60
CA ILE A 211 1.74 15.62 1.38
C ILE A 211 0.91 16.20 0.25
N PRO A 212 1.39 17.24 -0.48
CA PRO A 212 0.72 17.72 -1.68
C PRO A 212 0.56 16.62 -2.72
N LEU A 213 -0.62 16.51 -3.32
CA LEU A 213 -0.90 15.54 -4.38
C LEU A 213 0.12 15.67 -5.53
N ALA A 214 0.50 16.90 -5.88
CA ALA A 214 1.46 17.19 -6.94
C ALA A 214 2.87 16.59 -6.68
N GLU A 215 3.22 16.30 -5.43
CA GLU A 215 4.53 15.73 -5.10
C GLU A 215 4.62 14.23 -5.41
N PHE A 216 3.50 13.53 -5.50
CA PHE A 216 3.52 12.08 -5.72
C PHE A 216 2.63 11.60 -6.88
N LYS A 217 1.62 12.36 -7.29
CA LYS A 217 0.80 12.01 -8.45
C LYS A 217 1.56 12.32 -9.73
N SER A 218 1.68 11.33 -10.60
CA SER A 218 2.21 11.44 -11.95
C SER A 218 1.25 10.74 -12.90
N GLU A 219 1.53 10.77 -14.19
CA GLU A 219 0.75 10.05 -15.18
C GLU A 219 0.64 8.57 -14.81
N GLY A 220 -0.57 8.02 -14.90
CA GLY A 220 -0.87 6.63 -14.57
C GLY A 220 -0.90 6.30 -13.06
N VAL A 221 -0.64 7.26 -12.16
CA VAL A 221 -0.85 7.07 -10.72
C VAL A 221 -2.29 7.39 -10.36
N ASP A 222 -3.05 6.40 -9.95
CA ASP A 222 -4.49 6.47 -9.67
C ASP A 222 -4.87 5.95 -8.28
N ALA A 223 -3.88 5.47 -7.51
CA ALA A 223 -4.03 5.06 -6.12
C ALA A 223 -2.75 5.30 -5.31
N VAL A 224 -2.87 5.16 -4.00
CA VAL A 224 -1.74 5.15 -3.08
C VAL A 224 -1.90 4.05 -2.05
N ALA A 225 -0.80 3.40 -1.68
CA ALA A 225 -0.68 2.61 -0.47
C ALA A 225 0.20 3.35 0.54
N VAL A 226 -0.13 3.26 1.81
CA VAL A 226 0.74 3.71 2.91
C VAL A 226 1.04 2.52 3.78
N ILE A 227 2.32 2.34 4.10
CA ILE A 227 2.82 1.23 4.90
C ILE A 227 3.56 1.81 6.10
N LEU A 228 3.25 1.31 7.28
CA LEU A 228 4.00 1.53 8.51
C LEU A 228 4.79 0.26 8.82
N GLN A 229 6.10 0.30 8.64
CA GLN A 229 6.97 -0.88 8.70
C GLN A 229 8.04 -0.74 9.79
N SER A 230 8.15 -1.75 10.63
CA SER A 230 9.21 -1.86 11.62
C SER A 230 10.58 -1.97 10.96
N GLY A 231 11.63 -1.52 11.64
CA GLY A 231 12.98 -1.50 11.09
C GLY A 231 13.23 -0.32 10.17
N VAL A 232 14.16 -0.48 9.23
CA VAL A 232 14.57 0.54 8.26
C VAL A 232 14.62 -0.06 6.85
N ALA A 233 14.72 0.77 5.82
CA ALA A 233 14.71 0.31 4.42
C ALA A 233 15.75 -0.76 4.08
N SER A 234 16.94 -0.73 4.73
CA SER A 234 18.00 -1.73 4.55
C SER A 234 17.83 -2.99 5.40
N ALA A 235 16.96 -2.94 6.42
CA ALA A 235 16.65 -4.02 7.34
C ALA A 235 15.14 -3.98 7.68
N PRO A 236 14.27 -4.25 6.69
CA PRO A 236 12.82 -4.15 6.85
C PRO A 236 12.31 -5.30 7.74
N GLY A 237 11.50 -4.95 8.72
CA GLY A 237 10.80 -5.88 9.57
C GLY A 237 9.32 -6.04 9.18
N PRO A 238 8.50 -6.59 10.10
CA PRO A 238 7.06 -6.71 9.89
C PRO A 238 6.38 -5.36 9.63
N MET A 239 5.35 -5.40 8.79
CA MET A 239 4.45 -4.27 8.59
C MET A 239 3.44 -4.26 9.73
N ILE A 240 3.39 -3.15 10.48
CA ILE A 240 2.51 -2.99 11.65
C ILE A 240 1.27 -2.18 11.35
N GLY A 241 1.22 -1.50 10.21
CA GLY A 241 0.04 -0.79 9.72
C GLY A 241 0.10 -0.61 8.21
N ALA A 242 -1.05 -0.59 7.57
CA ALA A 242 -1.16 -0.28 6.16
C ALA A 242 -2.55 0.28 5.83
N ALA A 243 -2.61 1.10 4.79
CA ALA A 243 -3.87 1.58 4.23
C ALA A 243 -3.73 1.82 2.73
N TYR A 244 -4.85 1.73 2.00
CA TYR A 244 -4.93 1.94 0.56
C TYR A 244 -6.03 2.92 0.23
N LEU A 245 -5.77 3.83 -0.71
CA LEU A 245 -6.74 4.83 -1.15
C LEU A 245 -6.71 4.94 -2.69
N SER A 246 -7.87 4.73 -3.32
CA SER A 246 -8.09 5.10 -4.72
C SER A 246 -8.24 6.61 -4.83
N LEU A 247 -7.42 7.26 -5.66
CA LEU A 247 -7.43 8.72 -5.81
C LEU A 247 -8.65 9.21 -6.58
N ASP A 248 -9.17 8.40 -7.52
CA ASP A 248 -10.33 8.73 -8.31
C ASP A 248 -11.62 8.70 -7.47
N GLU A 249 -11.76 7.67 -6.64
CA GLU A 249 -12.89 7.53 -5.72
C GLU A 249 -12.89 8.63 -4.65
N ALA A 250 -11.72 8.96 -4.11
CA ALA A 250 -11.58 10.04 -3.14
C ALA A 250 -11.93 11.41 -3.73
N ALA A 251 -11.53 11.68 -4.98
CA ALA A 251 -11.87 12.92 -5.69
C ALA A 251 -13.40 13.02 -5.95
N THR A 252 -14.03 11.91 -6.34
CA THR A 252 -15.47 11.85 -6.57
C THR A 252 -16.25 12.08 -5.28
N ALA A 253 -15.84 11.48 -4.16
CA ALA A 253 -16.48 11.68 -2.87
C ALA A 253 -16.41 13.14 -2.38
N GLN A 254 -15.37 13.89 -2.75
CA GLN A 254 -15.26 15.33 -2.44
C GLN A 254 -16.18 16.19 -3.31
N SER A 255 -16.38 15.84 -4.58
CA SER A 255 -17.24 16.60 -5.49
C SER A 255 -18.74 16.52 -5.12
N ILE A 256 -19.16 15.42 -4.49
CA ILE A 256 -20.57 15.21 -4.03
C ILE A 256 -20.86 16.03 -2.74
N LYS A 257 -19.83 16.41 -1.98
CA LYS A 257 -19.97 17.16 -0.72
C LYS A 257 -19.97 18.69 -0.91
N ARG A 258 -19.80 19.18 -2.12
CA ARG A 258 -19.86 20.62 -2.50
C ARG A 258 -21.21 20.94 -3.13
#